data_bdd2f8ae544ebfd0c0155aef20b77360
#
_entry.id   bdd2f8ae544ebfd0c0155aef20b77360
#
_cell.length_a   1.000
_cell.length_b   1.000
_cell.length_c   1.000
_cell.angle_alpha   90.00
_cell.angle_beta   90.00
_cell.angle_gamma   90.00
#
_symmetry.space_group_name_H-M   'P 1'
#
loop_
_entity.id
_entity.type
_entity.pdbx_description
1 polymer ?
#
loop_
_entity_poly.entity_id
_entity_poly.type
_entity_poly.pdbx_seq_one_letter_code
_entity_poly.pdbx_strand_id
1 'polypeptide(L)'
;MSLLREDGLGSGLGTLCGLFGYSRQAYNKRVDRDGFAEDAIEPIIMEKAREYRKSNPGLGAAKLHAILKKLFDDTCCFPGRDAFTDMLRRHGLMVRMKRRRHYKTTDSEHSYRKYPNLIKNVVPDRPNQIWASDITYVETSEGVCYLSLITDLYSHKIVGWSVGPTLETAYPIEALNMAYKGIDDDTARNLIHHSDRGSQYCSQAYVAILRGRGTRISMTQSGDPLENAVAERANGILKTEWLYRMTIPTRKACRKELTRIIAFYNDERPHMSIGNQTPSVAHTQSGPQQKMWRNPWENDDY
;
A
#
# COMPACT_ATOMS: atom_id res chain seq x y z
N MET A 1 12.06 -9.71 -40.68
CA MET A 1 10.92 -9.40 -41.58
C MET A 1 11.30 -8.40 -42.69
N SER A 2 12.08 -7.36 -42.45
CA SER A 2 12.62 -6.47 -43.50
C SER A 2 13.52 -7.21 -44.50
N LEU A 3 14.43 -8.06 -44.05
CA LEU A 3 15.35 -8.88 -44.86
C LEU A 3 14.65 -9.81 -45.84
N LEU A 4 13.46 -10.36 -45.47
CA LEU A 4 12.67 -11.26 -46.36
C LEU A 4 11.91 -10.50 -47.46
N ARG A 5 11.84 -9.17 -47.40
CA ARG A 5 11.26 -8.34 -48.47
C ARG A 5 12.25 -8.02 -49.59
N GLU A 6 13.53 -7.98 -49.29
CA GLU A 6 14.60 -7.68 -50.25
C GLU A 6 14.89 -8.86 -51.20
N ASP A 7 14.57 -10.10 -50.78
CA ASP A 7 14.83 -11.31 -51.56
C ASP A 7 13.74 -11.71 -52.56
N GLY A 8 12.78 -10.85 -52.88
CA GLY A 8 11.80 -11.06 -53.96
C GLY A 8 10.79 -12.20 -53.75
N LEU A 9 10.69 -12.77 -52.57
CA LEU A 9 9.67 -13.75 -52.19
C LEU A 9 8.32 -13.04 -52.01
N GLY A 10 7.46 -13.09 -53.01
CA GLY A 10 6.18 -12.39 -53.15
C GLY A 10 5.08 -12.77 -52.14
N SER A 11 5.44 -13.07 -50.92
CA SER A 11 4.51 -13.34 -49.83
C SER A 11 4.01 -12.03 -49.23
N GLY A 12 2.69 -11.78 -49.27
CA GLY A 12 2.08 -10.59 -48.68
C GLY A 12 2.36 -10.45 -47.19
N LEU A 13 2.48 -9.22 -46.70
CA LEU A 13 2.74 -8.90 -45.29
C LEU A 13 1.84 -9.69 -44.31
N GLY A 14 0.58 -9.95 -44.70
CA GLY A 14 -0.36 -10.75 -43.89
C GLY A 14 0.08 -12.21 -43.72
N THR A 15 0.59 -12.82 -44.77
CA THR A 15 1.10 -14.21 -44.77
C THR A 15 2.34 -14.32 -43.88
N LEU A 16 3.28 -13.36 -44.01
CA LEU A 16 4.49 -13.30 -43.20
C LEU A 16 4.15 -13.07 -41.71
N CYS A 17 3.21 -12.19 -41.39
CA CYS A 17 2.75 -11.98 -40.02
C CYS A 17 2.14 -13.25 -39.44
N GLY A 18 1.30 -13.97 -40.21
CA GLY A 18 0.67 -15.22 -39.77
C GLY A 18 1.67 -16.34 -39.46
N LEU A 19 2.74 -16.48 -40.26
CA LEU A 19 3.82 -17.44 -40.00
C LEU A 19 4.55 -17.21 -38.66
N PHE A 20 4.60 -15.97 -38.17
CA PHE A 20 5.21 -15.61 -36.91
C PHE A 20 4.21 -15.38 -35.76
N GLY A 21 2.93 -15.74 -35.96
CA GLY A 21 1.88 -15.61 -34.94
C GLY A 21 1.47 -14.16 -34.65
N TYR A 22 1.70 -13.21 -35.57
CA TYR A 22 1.32 -11.80 -35.40
C TYR A 22 0.17 -11.44 -36.37
N SER A 23 -0.70 -10.51 -35.90
CA SER A 23 -1.63 -9.87 -36.85
C SER A 23 -0.92 -8.75 -37.64
N ARG A 24 -1.41 -8.43 -38.83
CA ARG A 24 -0.92 -7.32 -39.65
C ARG A 24 -1.02 -5.96 -38.88
N GLN A 25 -2.07 -5.81 -38.09
CA GLN A 25 -2.23 -4.63 -37.23
C GLN A 25 -1.17 -4.54 -36.13
N ALA A 26 -0.83 -5.67 -35.49
CA ALA A 26 0.23 -5.72 -34.48
C ALA A 26 1.60 -5.42 -35.11
N TYR A 27 1.86 -5.86 -36.35
CA TYR A 27 3.09 -5.52 -37.06
C TYR A 27 3.17 -4.02 -37.38
N ASN A 28 2.11 -3.44 -38.01
CA ASN A 28 2.09 -2.02 -38.33
C ASN A 28 2.22 -1.16 -37.09
N LYS A 29 1.47 -1.47 -36.02
CA LYS A 29 1.58 -0.78 -34.73
C LYS A 29 2.99 -0.83 -34.12
N ARG A 30 3.81 -1.82 -34.51
CA ARG A 30 5.20 -1.94 -34.06
C ARG A 30 6.18 -1.20 -34.98
N VAL A 31 5.86 -1.07 -36.26
CA VAL A 31 6.67 -0.32 -37.25
C VAL A 31 6.42 1.18 -37.16
N ASP A 32 5.16 1.60 -36.88
CA ASP A 32 4.78 3.01 -36.70
C ASP A 32 5.27 3.59 -35.37
N ARG A 33 5.75 2.75 -34.44
CA ARG A 33 6.45 3.22 -33.27
C ARG A 33 7.88 3.59 -33.68
N ASP A 34 8.19 4.88 -33.53
CA ASP A 34 9.57 5.37 -33.68
C ASP A 34 10.49 4.61 -32.70
N GLY A 35 11.08 3.51 -33.14
CA GLY A 35 11.94 2.66 -32.34
C GLY A 35 13.09 3.45 -31.70
N PHE A 36 13.56 4.51 -32.34
CA PHE A 36 14.60 5.40 -31.82
C PHE A 36 14.19 6.15 -30.57
N ALA A 37 12.94 6.61 -30.45
CA ALA A 37 12.46 7.32 -29.26
C ALA A 37 12.24 6.35 -28.09
N GLU A 38 11.74 5.12 -28.35
CA GLU A 38 11.58 4.08 -27.33
C GLU A 38 12.93 3.61 -26.78
N ASP A 39 13.92 3.38 -27.66
CA ASP A 39 15.27 2.94 -27.25
C ASP A 39 16.01 4.01 -26.43
N ALA A 40 15.80 5.28 -26.71
CA ALA A 40 16.43 6.38 -25.98
C ALA A 40 15.81 6.61 -24.59
N ILE A 41 14.50 6.40 -24.41
CA ILE A 41 13.78 6.68 -23.16
C ILE A 41 13.81 5.49 -22.18
N GLU A 42 13.92 4.24 -22.68
CA GLU A 42 13.94 3.03 -21.83
C GLU A 42 15.04 3.09 -20.74
N PRO A 43 16.30 3.46 -21.02
CA PRO A 43 17.34 3.57 -19.99
C PRO A 43 16.98 4.56 -18.88
N ILE A 44 16.38 5.70 -19.24
CA ILE A 44 15.97 6.74 -18.29
C ILE A 44 14.85 6.25 -17.39
N ILE A 45 13.84 5.60 -17.99
CA ILE A 45 12.73 4.97 -17.22
C ILE A 45 13.27 3.91 -16.27
N MET A 46 14.21 3.07 -16.73
CA MET A 46 14.79 2.00 -15.92
C MET A 46 15.69 2.54 -14.80
N GLU A 47 16.40 3.64 -15.01
CA GLU A 47 17.17 4.32 -13.96
C GLU A 47 16.22 4.85 -12.88
N LYS A 48 15.16 5.56 -13.26
CA LYS A 48 14.13 6.03 -12.32
C LYS A 48 13.43 4.87 -11.60
N ALA A 49 13.16 3.77 -12.28
CA ALA A 49 12.62 2.56 -11.66
C ALA A 49 13.57 1.99 -10.58
N ARG A 50 14.88 1.98 -10.82
CA ARG A 50 15.88 1.55 -9.83
C ARG A 50 15.96 2.52 -8.64
N GLU A 51 15.87 3.82 -8.89
CA GLU A 51 15.85 4.84 -7.85
C GLU A 51 14.66 4.64 -6.89
N TYR A 52 13.45 4.50 -7.41
CA TYR A 52 12.27 4.18 -6.60
C TYR A 52 12.39 2.85 -5.85
N ARG A 53 13.06 1.86 -6.45
CA ARG A 53 13.32 0.58 -5.80
C ARG A 53 14.30 0.67 -4.62
N LYS A 54 15.18 1.67 -4.58
CA LYS A 54 16.02 1.94 -3.39
C LYS A 54 15.16 2.40 -2.22
N SER A 55 14.16 3.25 -2.47
CA SER A 55 13.23 3.74 -1.44
C SER A 55 12.15 2.73 -1.07
N ASN A 56 11.62 1.97 -2.06
CA ASN A 56 10.64 0.91 -1.84
C ASN A 56 11.00 -0.35 -2.64
N PRO A 57 11.77 -1.27 -2.07
CA PRO A 57 12.25 -2.46 -2.78
C PRO A 57 11.17 -3.47 -3.16
N GLY A 58 9.99 -3.38 -2.55
CA GLY A 58 8.85 -4.26 -2.81
C GLY A 58 7.73 -3.66 -3.63
N LEU A 59 7.88 -2.42 -4.13
CA LEU A 59 6.86 -1.75 -4.91
C LEU A 59 6.54 -2.52 -6.20
N GLY A 60 5.29 -2.98 -6.38
CA GLY A 60 4.85 -3.75 -7.54
C GLY A 60 4.87 -2.95 -8.84
N ALA A 61 4.98 -3.64 -9.99
CA ALA A 61 5.09 -3.02 -11.32
C ALA A 61 3.95 -2.04 -11.62
N ALA A 62 2.69 -2.38 -11.29
CA ALA A 62 1.54 -1.52 -11.57
C ALA A 62 1.59 -0.18 -10.81
N LYS A 63 2.05 -0.17 -9.56
CA LYS A 63 2.20 1.07 -8.78
C LYS A 63 3.40 1.89 -9.25
N LEU A 64 4.52 1.22 -9.54
CA LEU A 64 5.70 1.87 -10.10
C LEU A 64 5.38 2.52 -11.45
N HIS A 65 4.61 1.84 -12.31
CA HIS A 65 4.09 2.42 -13.55
C HIS A 65 3.24 3.66 -13.29
N ALA A 66 2.31 3.62 -12.32
CA ALA A 66 1.45 4.76 -12.00
C ALA A 66 2.25 5.99 -11.50
N ILE A 67 3.31 5.76 -10.72
CA ILE A 67 4.21 6.82 -10.25
C ILE A 67 4.99 7.41 -11.43
N LEU A 68 5.67 6.54 -12.19
CA LEU A 68 6.55 7.00 -13.28
C LEU A 68 5.74 7.64 -14.41
N LYS A 69 4.54 7.13 -14.73
CA LYS A 69 3.66 7.75 -15.71
C LYS A 69 3.38 9.22 -15.38
N LYS A 70 3.15 9.56 -14.12
CA LYS A 70 2.95 10.96 -13.69
C LYS A 70 4.21 11.82 -13.86
N LEU A 71 5.42 11.23 -13.68
CA LEU A 71 6.69 11.95 -13.89
C LEU A 71 6.98 12.20 -15.36
N PHE A 72 6.47 11.36 -16.26
CA PHE A 72 6.66 11.43 -17.71
C PHE A 72 5.41 11.88 -18.45
N ASP A 73 4.45 12.54 -17.76
CA ASP A 73 3.10 12.85 -18.30
C ASP A 73 3.15 13.74 -19.54
N ASP A 74 4.18 14.61 -19.66
CA ASP A 74 4.42 15.47 -20.82
C ASP A 74 5.15 14.77 -21.97
N THR A 75 5.50 13.48 -21.84
CA THR A 75 6.18 12.71 -22.88
C THR A 75 5.21 11.73 -23.55
N CYS A 76 5.00 11.87 -24.85
CA CYS A 76 4.17 10.94 -25.64
C CYS A 76 4.70 9.49 -25.68
N CYS A 77 5.91 9.24 -25.14
CA CYS A 77 6.66 8.00 -25.29
C CYS A 77 6.67 7.10 -24.03
N PHE A 78 5.92 7.43 -22.94
CA PHE A 78 5.89 6.55 -21.78
C PHE A 78 5.10 5.27 -22.09
N PRO A 79 5.67 4.06 -21.83
CA PRO A 79 5.06 2.81 -22.23
C PRO A 79 3.75 2.51 -21.50
N GLY A 80 2.85 1.76 -22.13
CA GLY A 80 1.68 1.21 -21.48
C GLY A 80 2.07 0.19 -20.39
N ARG A 81 1.14 -0.10 -19.48
CA ARG A 81 1.38 -0.94 -18.28
C ARG A 81 2.04 -2.29 -18.61
N ASP A 82 1.60 -2.97 -19.65
CA ASP A 82 2.10 -4.31 -19.98
C ASP A 82 3.49 -4.23 -20.61
N ALA A 83 3.72 -3.29 -21.55
CA ALA A 83 5.05 -3.00 -22.09
C ALA A 83 6.06 -2.60 -21.00
N PHE A 84 5.66 -1.74 -20.04
CA PHE A 84 6.49 -1.40 -18.90
C PHE A 84 6.82 -2.62 -18.02
N THR A 85 5.86 -3.51 -17.81
CA THR A 85 6.10 -4.75 -17.04
C THR A 85 7.09 -5.66 -17.75
N ASP A 86 7.03 -5.76 -19.09
CA ASP A 86 7.99 -6.51 -19.88
C ASP A 86 9.38 -5.87 -19.86
N MET A 87 9.47 -4.54 -19.89
CA MET A 87 10.73 -3.81 -19.67
C MET A 87 11.35 -4.18 -18.32
N LEU A 88 10.57 -4.11 -17.23
CA LEU A 88 11.04 -4.51 -15.88
C LEU A 88 11.53 -5.97 -15.85
N ARG A 89 10.87 -6.85 -16.60
CA ARG A 89 11.25 -8.28 -16.69
C ARG A 89 12.57 -8.45 -17.41
N ARG A 90 12.76 -7.78 -18.57
CA ARG A 90 14.01 -7.81 -19.35
C ARG A 90 15.20 -7.30 -18.52
N HIS A 91 14.97 -6.27 -17.70
CA HIS A 91 16.01 -5.68 -16.83
C HIS A 91 16.17 -6.38 -15.47
N GLY A 92 15.50 -7.52 -15.22
CA GLY A 92 15.59 -8.25 -13.96
C GLY A 92 15.01 -7.51 -12.75
N LEU A 93 14.16 -6.49 -12.98
CA LEU A 93 13.57 -5.63 -11.95
C LEU A 93 12.21 -6.11 -11.43
N MET A 94 11.79 -7.35 -11.72
CA MET A 94 10.56 -7.90 -11.18
C MET A 94 10.67 -8.21 -9.69
N VAL A 95 9.65 -7.82 -8.93
CA VAL A 95 9.61 -8.11 -7.49
C VAL A 95 9.18 -9.54 -7.25
N ARG A 96 9.99 -10.31 -6.55
CA ARG A 96 9.63 -11.65 -6.06
C ARG A 96 8.93 -11.53 -4.71
N MET A 97 7.83 -12.29 -4.52
CA MET A 97 7.17 -12.36 -3.23
C MET A 97 8.05 -13.11 -2.22
N LYS A 98 8.30 -12.48 -1.07
CA LYS A 98 8.92 -13.13 0.08
C LYS A 98 7.83 -13.56 1.05
N ARG A 99 7.81 -14.85 1.43
CA ARG A 99 6.95 -15.39 2.49
C ARG A 99 7.78 -15.49 3.77
N ARG A 100 7.21 -15.07 4.90
CA ARG A 100 7.82 -15.26 6.22
C ARG A 100 6.82 -15.83 7.23
N ARG A 101 7.33 -16.26 8.41
CA ARG A 101 6.56 -16.88 9.48
C ARG A 101 5.53 -15.90 10.04
N HIS A 102 4.37 -16.42 10.41
CA HIS A 102 3.36 -15.72 11.20
C HIS A 102 3.70 -15.83 12.68
N TYR A 103 3.67 -14.70 13.40
CA TYR A 103 3.70 -14.66 14.86
C TYR A 103 2.32 -14.24 15.37
N LYS A 104 1.86 -14.88 16.44
CA LYS A 104 0.62 -14.47 17.12
C LYS A 104 0.96 -13.29 18.03
N THR A 105 0.29 -12.15 17.84
CA THR A 105 0.53 -10.91 18.58
C THR A 105 -0.64 -10.51 19.47
N THR A 106 -1.79 -11.15 19.35
CA THR A 106 -3.02 -10.78 20.05
C THR A 106 -3.31 -11.80 21.16
N ASP A 107 -3.48 -11.30 22.38
CA ASP A 107 -4.08 -12.01 23.50
C ASP A 107 -5.46 -11.38 23.75
N SER A 108 -6.53 -12.11 23.39
CA SER A 108 -7.92 -11.68 23.55
C SER A 108 -8.62 -12.35 24.75
N GLU A 109 -7.94 -13.27 25.46
CA GLU A 109 -8.46 -13.98 26.62
C GLU A 109 -8.07 -13.29 27.94
N HIS A 110 -8.57 -12.08 28.14
CA HIS A 110 -8.35 -11.27 29.34
C HIS A 110 -9.66 -10.74 29.92
N SER A 111 -9.64 -10.30 31.18
CA SER A 111 -10.81 -9.83 31.94
C SER A 111 -11.25 -8.38 31.65
N TYR A 112 -10.52 -7.63 30.84
CA TYR A 112 -10.87 -6.25 30.51
C TYR A 112 -12.18 -6.15 29.76
N ARG A 113 -12.88 -5.00 29.94
CA ARG A 113 -14.13 -4.70 29.24
C ARG A 113 -13.90 -4.65 27.73
N LYS A 114 -14.77 -5.36 26.97
CA LYS A 114 -14.81 -5.33 25.52
C LYS A 114 -15.94 -4.38 25.05
N TYR A 115 -15.74 -3.75 23.90
CA TYR A 115 -16.66 -2.78 23.32
C TYR A 115 -17.33 -3.35 22.06
N PRO A 116 -18.56 -2.86 21.72
CA PRO A 116 -19.25 -3.33 20.50
C PRO A 116 -18.55 -2.90 19.22
N ASN A 117 -18.79 -3.60 18.12
CA ASN A 117 -18.37 -3.18 16.80
C ASN A 117 -19.31 -2.08 16.27
N LEU A 118 -18.81 -0.85 16.18
CA LEU A 118 -19.57 0.31 15.70
C LEU A 118 -19.37 0.59 14.22
N ILE A 119 -18.51 -0.17 13.54
CA ILE A 119 -18.13 0.11 12.14
C ILE A 119 -18.63 -0.95 11.16
N LYS A 120 -19.40 -1.93 11.64
CA LYS A 120 -20.00 -2.95 10.77
C LYS A 120 -20.86 -2.27 9.70
N ASN A 121 -20.54 -2.51 8.43
CA ASN A 121 -21.20 -1.91 7.26
C ASN A 121 -21.07 -0.37 7.14
N VAL A 122 -20.16 0.25 7.87
CA VAL A 122 -19.86 1.69 7.73
C VAL A 122 -18.78 1.88 6.67
N VAL A 123 -19.09 2.64 5.63
CA VAL A 123 -18.12 3.10 4.65
C VAL A 123 -17.75 4.54 4.99
N PRO A 124 -16.50 4.82 5.38
CA PRO A 124 -16.12 6.19 5.71
C PRO A 124 -16.14 7.07 4.48
N ASP A 125 -16.61 8.31 4.62
CA ASP A 125 -16.72 9.32 3.56
C ASP A 125 -15.78 10.52 3.72
N ARG A 126 -15.03 10.57 4.81
CA ARG A 126 -14.06 11.64 5.11
C ARG A 126 -12.94 11.16 6.04
N PRO A 127 -11.80 11.86 6.03
CA PRO A 127 -10.70 11.61 6.97
C PRO A 127 -11.14 11.78 8.43
N ASN A 128 -10.47 11.07 9.32
CA ASN A 128 -10.66 11.12 10.77
C ASN A 128 -12.07 10.78 11.26
N GLN A 129 -12.83 10.04 10.44
CA GLN A 129 -14.11 9.48 10.84
C GLN A 129 -13.93 8.15 11.58
N ILE A 130 -13.02 7.31 11.10
CA ILE A 130 -12.71 6.02 11.71
C ILE A 130 -11.20 5.78 11.64
N TRP A 131 -10.58 5.55 12.76
CA TRP A 131 -9.21 5.05 12.86
C TRP A 131 -9.21 3.57 13.24
N ALA A 132 -8.37 2.78 12.59
CA ALA A 132 -8.13 1.39 12.94
C ALA A 132 -6.73 1.20 13.48
N SER A 133 -6.62 0.51 14.61
CA SER A 133 -5.35 0.21 15.27
C SER A 133 -5.02 -1.27 15.19
N ASP A 134 -3.75 -1.58 15.00
CA ASP A 134 -3.23 -2.94 15.03
C ASP A 134 -1.76 -2.95 15.48
N ILE A 135 -1.32 -4.07 16.07
CA ILE A 135 0.08 -4.28 16.47
C ILE A 135 0.67 -5.39 15.62
N THR A 136 1.84 -5.12 15.08
CA THR A 136 2.58 -6.12 14.33
C THR A 136 4.04 -6.20 14.79
N TYR A 137 4.74 -7.27 14.46
CA TYR A 137 6.14 -7.43 14.81
C TYR A 137 7.06 -7.01 13.66
N VAL A 138 8.25 -6.56 14.02
CA VAL A 138 9.37 -6.22 13.15
C VAL A 138 10.61 -6.95 13.63
N GLU A 139 11.21 -7.77 12.78
CA GLU A 139 12.45 -8.49 13.09
C GLU A 139 13.65 -7.56 12.96
N THR A 140 14.52 -7.58 13.96
CA THR A 140 15.85 -6.95 13.97
C THR A 140 16.93 -7.96 14.31
N SER A 141 18.20 -7.65 14.06
CA SER A 141 19.30 -8.53 14.46
C SER A 141 19.43 -8.66 15.99
N GLU A 142 18.89 -7.71 16.75
CA GLU A 142 18.85 -7.74 18.24
C GLU A 142 17.58 -8.38 18.81
N GLY A 143 16.72 -8.95 17.96
CA GLY A 143 15.45 -9.56 18.35
C GLY A 143 14.24 -8.81 17.80
N VAL A 144 13.06 -9.17 18.27
CA VAL A 144 11.79 -8.63 17.78
C VAL A 144 11.48 -7.26 18.40
N CYS A 145 10.94 -6.37 17.59
CA CYS A 145 10.22 -5.16 18.01
C CYS A 145 8.74 -5.27 17.63
N TYR A 146 7.91 -4.54 18.35
CA TYR A 146 6.47 -4.48 18.12
C TYR A 146 6.11 -3.10 17.61
N LEU A 147 5.48 -3.05 16.43
CA LEU A 147 5.03 -1.83 15.77
C LEU A 147 3.54 -1.68 15.98
N SER A 148 3.14 -0.62 16.69
CA SER A 148 1.74 -0.20 16.83
C SER A 148 1.43 0.82 15.75
N LEU A 149 0.40 0.58 14.95
CA LEU A 149 -0.06 1.46 13.89
C LEU A 149 -1.48 1.95 14.15
N ILE A 150 -1.76 3.19 13.78
CA ILE A 150 -3.10 3.76 13.67
C ILE A 150 -3.29 4.25 12.24
N THR A 151 -4.26 3.68 11.56
CA THR A 151 -4.54 3.94 10.14
C THR A 151 -5.93 4.55 9.99
N ASP A 152 -6.04 5.64 9.28
CA ASP A 152 -7.32 6.23 8.89
C ASP A 152 -7.99 5.35 7.82
N LEU A 153 -9.24 4.95 8.05
CA LEU A 153 -9.94 4.03 7.17
C LEU A 153 -10.32 4.64 5.82
N TYR A 154 -10.55 5.94 5.78
CA TYR A 154 -10.92 6.64 4.56
C TYR A 154 -9.73 6.80 3.62
N SER A 155 -8.65 7.38 4.12
CA SER A 155 -7.47 7.75 3.32
C SER A 155 -6.39 6.67 3.26
N HIS A 156 -6.47 5.66 4.12
CA HIS A 156 -5.41 4.69 4.40
C HIS A 156 -4.12 5.30 4.97
N LYS A 157 -4.16 6.57 5.40
CA LYS A 157 -3.00 7.24 6.00
C LYS A 157 -2.67 6.64 7.37
N ILE A 158 -1.40 6.37 7.60
CA ILE A 158 -0.90 6.06 8.93
C ILE A 158 -0.78 7.39 9.68
N VAL A 159 -1.71 7.62 10.61
CA VAL A 159 -1.83 8.87 11.36
C VAL A 159 -1.06 8.85 12.68
N GLY A 160 -0.77 7.66 13.20
CA GLY A 160 0.04 7.48 14.39
C GLY A 160 0.75 6.14 14.38
N TRP A 161 1.95 6.11 14.97
CA TRP A 161 2.71 4.87 15.08
C TRP A 161 3.74 4.96 16.22
N SER A 162 4.11 3.80 16.74
CA SER A 162 5.18 3.65 17.72
C SER A 162 5.81 2.28 17.58
N VAL A 163 7.08 2.15 17.96
CA VAL A 163 7.80 0.88 17.97
C VAL A 163 8.55 0.68 19.28
N GLY A 164 8.36 -0.48 19.88
CA GLY A 164 9.00 -0.83 21.15
C GLY A 164 9.48 -2.28 21.20
N PRO A 165 10.32 -2.63 22.20
CA PRO A 165 10.86 -3.97 22.37
C PRO A 165 9.86 -4.96 22.98
N THR A 166 8.75 -4.48 23.53
CA THR A 166 7.74 -5.26 24.24
C THR A 166 6.32 -4.94 23.75
N LEU A 167 5.34 -5.75 24.17
CA LEU A 167 3.90 -5.53 23.92
C LEU A 167 3.23 -4.65 25.00
N GLU A 168 4.00 -3.83 25.70
CA GLU A 168 3.45 -2.94 26.71
C GLU A 168 2.51 -1.89 26.11
N THR A 169 1.46 -1.54 26.86
CA THR A 169 0.45 -0.56 26.45
C THR A 169 1.02 0.85 26.20
N ALA A 170 2.18 1.16 26.74
CA ALA A 170 2.86 2.44 26.54
C ALA A 170 3.10 2.76 25.05
N TYR A 171 3.42 1.76 24.22
CA TYR A 171 3.67 1.97 22.79
C TYR A 171 2.39 2.25 21.97
N PRO A 172 1.29 1.50 22.11
CA PRO A 172 0.01 1.90 21.55
C PRO A 172 -0.45 3.29 21.99
N ILE A 173 -0.21 3.66 23.27
CA ILE A 173 -0.52 5.00 23.79
C ILE A 173 0.35 6.06 23.08
N GLU A 174 1.64 5.82 22.87
CA GLU A 174 2.51 6.72 22.11
C GLU A 174 1.99 6.94 20.68
N ALA A 175 1.57 5.86 19.99
CA ALA A 175 0.97 5.93 18.66
C ALA A 175 -0.35 6.75 18.68
N LEU A 176 -1.21 6.53 19.67
CA LEU A 176 -2.46 7.25 19.83
C LEU A 176 -2.24 8.74 20.07
N ASN A 177 -1.31 9.09 20.96
CA ASN A 177 -0.96 10.48 21.23
C ASN A 177 -0.33 11.17 19.99
N MET A 178 0.42 10.45 19.18
CA MET A 178 0.91 10.95 17.89
C MET A 178 -0.25 11.28 16.95
N ALA A 179 -1.22 10.38 16.80
CA ALA A 179 -2.38 10.58 15.95
C ALA A 179 -3.24 11.79 16.38
N TYR A 180 -3.47 11.93 17.69
CA TYR A 180 -4.25 13.06 18.24
C TYR A 180 -3.60 14.42 18.06
N LYS A 181 -2.27 14.51 17.87
CA LYS A 181 -1.60 15.79 17.55
C LYS A 181 -2.02 16.35 16.18
N GLY A 182 -2.55 15.50 15.30
CA GLY A 182 -2.97 15.88 13.95
C GLY A 182 -4.41 16.32 13.82
N ILE A 183 -5.19 16.31 14.91
CA ILE A 183 -6.62 16.67 14.91
C ILE A 183 -7.00 17.52 16.12
N ASP A 184 -8.08 18.29 15.97
CA ASP A 184 -8.69 19.07 17.05
C ASP A 184 -9.65 18.24 17.92
N ASP A 185 -10.16 18.84 18.99
CA ASP A 185 -11.05 18.17 19.92
C ASP A 185 -12.44 17.89 19.32
N ASP A 186 -12.91 18.69 18.38
CA ASP A 186 -14.19 18.44 17.68
C ASP A 186 -14.10 17.22 16.79
N THR A 187 -13.03 17.10 16.04
CA THR A 187 -12.73 15.91 15.24
C THR A 187 -12.61 14.67 16.12
N ALA A 188 -11.93 14.79 17.28
CA ALA A 188 -11.75 13.68 18.20
C ALA A 188 -13.09 13.19 18.80
N ARG A 189 -14.05 14.09 19.09
CA ARG A 189 -15.41 13.73 19.57
C ARG A 189 -16.25 12.98 18.54
N ASN A 190 -16.03 13.24 17.27
CA ASN A 190 -16.73 12.59 16.17
C ASN A 190 -16.05 11.31 15.67
N LEU A 191 -14.82 11.04 16.11
CA LEU A 191 -14.01 9.90 15.72
C LEU A 191 -14.50 8.59 16.34
N ILE A 192 -14.41 7.51 15.57
CA ILE A 192 -14.50 6.13 16.06
C ILE A 192 -13.08 5.54 16.03
N HIS A 193 -12.60 5.07 17.17
CA HIS A 193 -11.37 4.29 17.24
C HIS A 193 -11.72 2.80 17.26
N HIS A 194 -11.28 2.06 16.26
CA HIS A 194 -11.49 0.62 16.10
C HIS A 194 -10.20 -0.16 16.31
N SER A 195 -10.28 -1.28 17.02
CA SER A 195 -9.16 -2.19 17.23
C SER A 195 -9.63 -3.64 17.37
N ASP A 196 -8.69 -4.56 17.39
CA ASP A 196 -8.96 -5.90 17.91
C ASP A 196 -9.21 -5.86 19.45
N ARG A 197 -9.45 -7.05 20.03
CA ARG A 197 -9.66 -7.19 21.48
C ARG A 197 -8.37 -7.45 22.25
N GLY A 198 -7.22 -7.02 21.74
CA GLY A 198 -5.95 -7.17 22.43
C GLY A 198 -5.94 -6.45 23.77
N SER A 199 -5.26 -7.04 24.78
CA SER A 199 -5.19 -6.51 26.14
C SER A 199 -4.69 -5.05 26.19
N GLN A 200 -3.84 -4.65 25.27
CA GLN A 200 -3.30 -3.32 25.14
C GLN A 200 -4.40 -2.28 24.88
N TYR A 201 -5.31 -2.56 23.94
CA TYR A 201 -6.42 -1.69 23.55
C TYR A 201 -7.57 -1.68 24.57
N CYS A 202 -7.73 -2.78 25.31
CA CYS A 202 -8.71 -2.92 26.38
C CYS A 202 -8.22 -2.35 27.72
N SER A 203 -6.94 -1.98 27.84
CA SER A 203 -6.35 -1.48 29.09
C SER A 203 -7.00 -0.19 29.58
N GLN A 204 -7.11 -0.01 30.89
CA GLN A 204 -7.71 1.20 31.48
C GLN A 204 -7.01 2.48 31.02
N ALA A 205 -5.67 2.46 30.91
CA ALA A 205 -4.88 3.62 30.48
C ALA A 205 -5.20 4.03 29.04
N TYR A 206 -5.28 3.07 28.11
CA TYR A 206 -5.62 3.34 26.71
C TYR A 206 -7.06 3.86 26.57
N VAL A 207 -8.01 3.17 27.19
CA VAL A 207 -9.43 3.55 27.20
C VAL A 207 -9.66 4.93 27.85
N ALA A 208 -8.92 5.26 28.91
CA ALA A 208 -9.03 6.57 29.55
C ALA A 208 -8.67 7.73 28.61
N ILE A 209 -7.65 7.56 27.76
CA ILE A 209 -7.27 8.57 26.75
C ILE A 209 -8.38 8.75 25.71
N LEU A 210 -8.92 7.66 25.17
CA LEU A 210 -10.01 7.70 24.20
C LEU A 210 -11.25 8.43 24.78
N ARG A 211 -11.64 8.06 25.99
CA ARG A 211 -12.76 8.69 26.68
C ARG A 211 -12.52 10.16 27.01
N GLY A 212 -11.31 10.49 27.46
CA GLY A 212 -10.93 11.87 27.77
C GLY A 212 -11.00 12.81 26.57
N ARG A 213 -10.85 12.26 25.34
CA ARG A 213 -11.03 12.98 24.08
C ARG A 213 -12.45 12.87 23.51
N GLY A 214 -13.36 12.14 24.17
CA GLY A 214 -14.71 11.90 23.67
C GLY A 214 -14.79 10.95 22.47
N THR A 215 -13.70 10.27 22.12
CA THR A 215 -13.64 9.33 20.99
C THR A 215 -14.45 8.07 21.30
N ARG A 216 -15.28 7.63 20.35
CA ARG A 216 -16.07 6.41 20.46
C ARG A 216 -15.20 5.18 20.27
N ILE A 217 -15.39 4.17 21.12
CA ILE A 217 -14.57 2.95 21.12
C ILE A 217 -15.35 1.84 20.40
N SER A 218 -14.70 1.20 19.45
CA SER A 218 -15.18 0.08 18.67
C SER A 218 -14.17 -1.06 18.69
N MET A 219 -14.63 -2.30 18.77
CA MET A 219 -13.76 -3.47 18.74
C MET A 219 -14.34 -4.56 17.83
N THR A 220 -13.48 -5.40 17.26
CA THR A 220 -13.90 -6.59 16.52
C THR A 220 -14.78 -7.47 17.41
N GLN A 221 -15.80 -8.12 16.86
CA GLN A 221 -16.68 -9.03 17.62
C GLN A 221 -16.32 -10.49 17.42
N SER A 222 -15.94 -10.85 16.23
CA SER A 222 -15.47 -12.18 15.85
C SER A 222 -13.99 -12.16 15.52
N GLY A 223 -13.38 -13.32 15.41
CA GLY A 223 -12.02 -13.46 14.87
C GLY A 223 -11.96 -13.26 13.34
N ASP A 224 -12.96 -12.62 12.73
CA ASP A 224 -13.01 -12.39 11.29
C ASP A 224 -11.98 -11.31 10.89
N PRO A 225 -10.98 -11.65 10.07
CA PRO A 225 -10.00 -10.69 9.57
C PRO A 225 -10.62 -9.50 8.84
N LEU A 226 -11.83 -9.64 8.28
CA LEU A 226 -12.50 -8.55 7.57
C LEU A 226 -12.90 -7.40 8.49
N GLU A 227 -13.04 -7.64 9.79
CA GLU A 227 -13.41 -6.59 10.75
C GLU A 227 -12.28 -5.57 10.98
N ASN A 228 -11.00 -5.90 10.70
CA ASN A 228 -9.85 -4.97 10.80
C ASN A 228 -8.99 -4.95 9.53
N ALA A 229 -9.57 -5.25 8.38
CA ALA A 229 -8.87 -5.47 7.12
C ALA A 229 -7.97 -4.31 6.66
N VAL A 230 -8.31 -3.05 6.97
CA VAL A 230 -7.52 -1.89 6.55
C VAL A 230 -6.22 -1.80 7.34
N ALA A 231 -6.27 -1.97 8.66
CA ALA A 231 -5.07 -1.96 9.51
C ALA A 231 -4.16 -3.16 9.18
N GLU A 232 -4.73 -4.36 9.04
CA GLU A 232 -3.99 -5.54 8.61
C GLU A 232 -3.35 -5.36 7.23
N ARG A 233 -4.05 -4.71 6.31
CA ARG A 233 -3.53 -4.39 4.97
C ARG A 233 -2.35 -3.42 5.05
N ALA A 234 -2.42 -2.38 5.87
CA ALA A 234 -1.31 -1.44 6.08
C ALA A 234 -0.08 -2.19 6.61
N ASN A 235 -0.24 -3.02 7.64
CA ASN A 235 0.81 -3.87 8.18
C ASN A 235 1.40 -4.82 7.13
N GLY A 236 0.54 -5.49 6.35
CA GLY A 236 0.95 -6.39 5.27
C GLY A 236 1.78 -5.67 4.20
N ILE A 237 1.42 -4.44 3.84
CA ILE A 237 2.16 -3.62 2.88
C ILE A 237 3.55 -3.26 3.43
N LEU A 238 3.64 -2.73 4.65
CA LEU A 238 4.92 -2.39 5.26
C LEU A 238 5.85 -3.60 5.34
N LYS A 239 5.33 -4.76 5.72
CA LYS A 239 6.09 -6.01 5.77
C LYS A 239 6.58 -6.46 4.39
N THR A 240 5.69 -6.56 3.42
CA THR A 240 6.02 -7.17 2.11
C THR A 240 6.81 -6.26 1.20
N GLU A 241 6.59 -4.95 1.29
CA GLU A 241 7.27 -3.99 0.42
C GLU A 241 8.62 -3.54 1.01
N TRP A 242 8.82 -3.54 2.35
CA TRP A 242 10.07 -3.11 2.99
C TRP A 242 10.65 -4.12 3.97
N LEU A 243 9.96 -4.38 5.09
CA LEU A 243 10.55 -5.04 6.26
C LEU A 243 11.09 -6.44 5.97
N TYR A 244 10.43 -7.21 5.11
CA TYR A 244 10.92 -8.53 4.69
C TYR A 244 12.08 -8.48 3.67
N ARG A 245 12.46 -7.29 3.20
CA ARG A 245 13.47 -7.09 2.16
C ARG A 245 14.74 -6.44 2.66
N MET A 246 14.74 -6.02 3.91
CA MET A 246 15.87 -5.34 4.54
C MET A 246 16.27 -6.06 5.82
N THR A 247 17.52 -5.90 6.22
CA THR A 247 18.01 -6.32 7.54
C THR A 247 18.12 -5.07 8.40
N ILE A 248 17.41 -5.05 9.51
CA ILE A 248 17.46 -3.96 10.49
C ILE A 248 18.47 -4.37 11.57
N PRO A 249 19.61 -3.68 11.71
CA PRO A 249 20.68 -4.15 12.57
C PRO A 249 20.34 -4.03 14.05
N THR A 250 19.68 -2.94 14.47
CA THR A 250 19.40 -2.67 15.88
C THR A 250 17.95 -2.20 16.09
N ARG A 251 17.45 -2.35 17.30
CA ARG A 251 16.14 -1.79 17.71
C ARG A 251 16.08 -0.28 17.54
N LYS A 252 17.19 0.43 17.79
CA LYS A 252 17.28 1.89 17.55
C LYS A 252 17.18 2.24 16.07
N ALA A 253 17.83 1.47 15.20
CA ALA A 253 17.75 1.64 13.76
C ALA A 253 16.32 1.38 13.23
N CYS A 254 15.54 0.49 13.89
CA CYS A 254 14.16 0.18 13.51
C CYS A 254 13.28 1.44 13.49
N ARG A 255 13.34 2.30 14.50
CA ARG A 255 12.55 3.54 14.55
C ARG A 255 12.93 4.47 13.38
N LYS A 256 14.22 4.64 13.08
CA LYS A 256 14.69 5.46 11.96
C LYS A 256 14.19 4.95 10.61
N GLU A 257 14.28 3.64 10.39
CA GLU A 257 13.80 3.02 9.14
C GLU A 257 12.28 3.13 9.01
N LEU A 258 11.52 2.90 10.08
CA LEU A 258 10.06 3.04 10.07
C LEU A 258 9.63 4.49 9.80
N THR A 259 10.33 5.50 10.33
CA THR A 259 10.07 6.90 9.99
C THR A 259 10.12 7.13 8.48
N ARG A 260 11.19 6.66 7.83
CA ARG A 260 11.37 6.78 6.38
C ARG A 260 10.31 5.99 5.59
N ILE A 261 10.04 4.76 6.02
CA ILE A 261 9.08 3.86 5.37
C ILE A 261 7.65 4.43 5.45
N ILE A 262 7.24 4.91 6.62
CA ILE A 262 5.89 5.44 6.83
C ILE A 262 5.71 6.77 6.09
N ALA A 263 6.74 7.62 6.04
CA ALA A 263 6.70 8.82 5.21
C ALA A 263 6.48 8.45 3.73
N PHE A 264 7.28 7.53 3.18
CA PHE A 264 7.08 7.06 1.80
C PHE A 264 5.70 6.43 1.58
N TYR A 265 5.21 5.62 2.53
CA TYR A 265 3.88 5.02 2.48
C TYR A 265 2.79 6.08 2.38
N ASN A 266 2.87 7.13 3.18
CA ASN A 266 1.87 8.19 3.24
C ASN A 266 1.95 9.14 2.05
N ASP A 267 3.15 9.52 1.60
CA ASP A 267 3.36 10.67 0.73
C ASP A 267 3.68 10.29 -0.72
N GLU A 268 4.22 9.11 -0.96
CA GLU A 268 4.68 8.72 -2.30
C GLU A 268 4.00 7.46 -2.85
N ARG A 269 3.53 6.56 -1.96
CA ARG A 269 2.98 5.28 -2.40
C ARG A 269 1.52 5.40 -2.83
N PRO A 270 1.17 5.09 -4.11
CA PRO A 270 -0.21 5.09 -4.56
C PRO A 270 -0.99 3.87 -4.05
N HIS A 271 -2.28 4.08 -3.77
CA HIS A 271 -3.20 3.03 -3.36
C HIS A 271 -4.37 2.91 -4.34
N MET A 272 -4.58 1.71 -4.87
CA MET A 272 -5.64 1.45 -5.83
C MET A 272 -7.04 1.65 -5.23
N SER A 273 -7.20 1.44 -3.92
CA SER A 273 -8.48 1.63 -3.20
C SER A 273 -8.93 3.09 -3.10
N ILE A 274 -8.04 4.02 -3.33
CA ILE A 274 -8.28 5.47 -3.30
C ILE A 274 -7.85 6.13 -4.61
N GLY A 275 -8.15 5.51 -5.76
CA GLY A 275 -7.92 6.09 -7.08
C GLY A 275 -6.44 6.27 -7.47
N ASN A 276 -5.54 5.41 -6.98
CA ASN A 276 -4.09 5.58 -7.13
C ASN A 276 -3.53 6.91 -6.58
N GLN A 277 -4.24 7.52 -5.65
CA GLN A 277 -3.71 8.64 -4.88
C GLN A 277 -2.79 8.13 -3.75
N THR A 278 -1.99 9.02 -3.20
CA THR A 278 -1.26 8.75 -1.96
C THR A 278 -2.19 8.97 -0.75
N PRO A 279 -1.97 8.29 0.37
CA PRO A 279 -2.73 8.48 1.59
C PRO A 279 -2.80 9.94 2.06
N SER A 280 -1.70 10.69 1.98
CA SER A 280 -1.67 12.09 2.37
C SER A 280 -2.56 12.95 1.49
N VAL A 281 -2.59 12.73 0.17
CA VAL A 281 -3.49 13.45 -0.75
C VAL A 281 -4.95 13.09 -0.47
N ALA A 282 -5.27 11.80 -0.34
CA ALA A 282 -6.62 11.36 -0.01
C ALA A 282 -7.11 11.91 1.35
N HIS A 283 -6.20 12.11 2.30
CA HIS A 283 -6.51 12.65 3.63
C HIS A 283 -6.91 14.14 3.62
N THR A 284 -6.75 14.84 2.52
CA THR A 284 -7.22 16.24 2.35
C THR A 284 -8.55 16.36 1.61
N GLN A 285 -9.15 15.22 1.25
CA GLN A 285 -10.39 15.15 0.46
C GLN A 285 -11.54 14.58 1.28
N SER A 286 -12.75 14.69 0.77
CA SER A 286 -13.95 14.05 1.31
C SER A 286 -14.85 13.58 0.17
N GLY A 287 -15.81 12.70 0.48
CA GLY A 287 -16.71 12.11 -0.50
C GLY A 287 -16.29 10.71 -0.94
N PRO A 288 -17.00 10.09 -1.89
CA PRO A 288 -16.74 8.72 -2.30
C PRO A 288 -15.37 8.57 -2.97
N GLN A 289 -14.61 7.55 -2.55
CA GLN A 289 -13.31 7.22 -3.14
C GLN A 289 -13.47 6.33 -4.37
N GLN A 290 -12.75 6.67 -5.44
CA GLN A 290 -12.72 5.87 -6.66
C GLN A 290 -11.84 4.63 -6.48
N LYS A 291 -12.43 3.45 -6.48
CA LYS A 291 -11.67 2.18 -6.50
C LYS A 291 -11.18 1.90 -7.93
N MET A 292 -9.92 1.47 -8.08
CA MET A 292 -9.30 1.14 -9.38
C MET A 292 -9.48 -0.33 -9.78
N TRP A 293 -10.38 -1.04 -9.13
CA TRP A 293 -10.78 -2.40 -9.51
C TRP A 293 -12.29 -2.54 -9.40
N ARG A 294 -12.86 -3.42 -10.21
CA ARG A 294 -14.24 -3.86 -10.03
C ARG A 294 -14.26 -5.00 -9.01
N ASN A 295 -15.21 -4.96 -8.12
CA ASN A 295 -15.54 -6.13 -7.31
C ASN A 295 -16.31 -7.10 -8.21
N PRO A 296 -15.82 -8.34 -8.48
CA PRO A 296 -16.54 -9.29 -9.34
C PRO A 296 -17.89 -9.72 -8.75
N TRP A 297 -18.13 -9.40 -7.48
CA TRP A 297 -19.36 -9.75 -6.73
C TRP A 297 -20.29 -8.55 -6.50
N GLU A 298 -19.94 -7.35 -6.92
CA GLU A 298 -20.86 -6.23 -7.03
C GLU A 298 -21.67 -6.47 -8.33
N ASN A 299 -22.87 -7.03 -8.20
CA ASN A 299 -23.84 -7.08 -9.30
C ASN A 299 -24.14 -5.64 -9.70
N ASP A 300 -23.96 -5.31 -10.99
CA ASP A 300 -24.58 -4.14 -11.59
C ASP A 300 -26.11 -4.41 -11.53
N ASP A 301 -26.79 -3.87 -10.53
CA ASP A 301 -28.26 -3.82 -10.53
C ASP A 301 -28.67 -2.93 -11.71
N TYR A 302 -29.14 -3.59 -12.76
CA TYR A 302 -29.86 -2.99 -13.89
C TYR A 302 -31.26 -2.57 -13.45
#